data_0886d191ec6c27a4461b501b1caa89e6
#
_entry.id   0886d191ec6c27a4461b501b1caa89e6
#
_cell.length_a   1.000
_cell.length_b   1.000
_cell.length_c   1.000
_cell.angle_alpha   90.00
_cell.angle_beta   90.00
_cell.angle_gamma   90.00
#
_symmetry.space_group_name_H-M   'P 1'
#
loop_
_entity.id
_entity.type
_entity.pdbx_description
1 polymer ?
#
loop_
_entity_poly.entity_id
_entity_poly.type
_entity_poly.pdbx_seq_one_letter_code
_entity_poly.pdbx_strand_id
1 'polypeptide(L)'
;KRRNFSMSKLVKSVSAEERKFLRKAFWRSATLYAAVSPAKQGASGFCYSLMPALNHFYKDPEKKKEALSRSMSYFNTTVPFSTFIMGLVASMEKENSEKPDFDTASINAVKSSLMGPLAGIGDSIFWGVLRVIAAGIAVSMGQSGNVLAPLVFLILFNLCSLKYPLLRSGITIPPVYTK
;
A
#
# COMPACT_ATOMS: atom_id res chain seq x y z
N LYS A 1 -13.32 -22.06 -22.43
CA LYS A 1 -14.26 -21.61 -21.37
C LYS A 1 -13.62 -20.42 -20.65
N ARG A 2 -13.94 -19.19 -21.05
CA ARG A 2 -13.49 -17.97 -20.34
C ARG A 2 -14.23 -17.92 -19.00
N ARG A 3 -13.52 -18.12 -17.90
CA ARG A 3 -14.07 -17.84 -16.56
C ARG A 3 -14.28 -16.32 -16.47
N ASN A 4 -15.53 -15.89 -16.40
CA ASN A 4 -15.88 -14.52 -16.08
C ASN A 4 -15.36 -14.21 -14.67
N PHE A 5 -14.23 -13.50 -14.64
CA PHE A 5 -13.56 -13.06 -13.43
C PHE A 5 -14.30 -11.82 -12.91
N SER A 6 -15.25 -12.00 -12.01
CA SER A 6 -15.99 -10.89 -11.41
C SER A 6 -15.29 -10.43 -10.15
N MET A 7 -14.84 -9.17 -10.17
CA MET A 7 -14.21 -8.49 -9.03
C MET A 7 -15.05 -8.54 -7.74
N SER A 8 -16.39 -8.56 -7.88
CA SER A 8 -17.31 -8.69 -6.74
C SER A 8 -17.21 -10.03 -6.00
N LYS A 9 -16.82 -11.11 -6.69
CA LYS A 9 -16.60 -12.43 -6.07
C LYS A 9 -15.31 -12.46 -5.24
N LEU A 10 -14.30 -11.69 -5.62
CA LEU A 10 -13.03 -11.58 -4.92
C LEU A 10 -13.15 -10.87 -3.55
N VAL A 11 -13.95 -9.82 -3.50
CA VAL A 11 -14.21 -9.08 -2.27
C VAL A 11 -15.03 -9.90 -1.27
N LYS A 12 -15.84 -10.86 -1.74
CA LYS A 12 -16.64 -11.75 -0.88
C LYS A 12 -15.84 -12.88 -0.22
N SER A 13 -14.64 -13.18 -0.70
CA SER A 13 -13.82 -14.30 -0.17
C SER A 13 -13.00 -13.95 1.08
N VAL A 14 -12.90 -12.67 1.43
CA VAL A 14 -12.13 -12.20 2.60
C VAL A 14 -13.00 -12.28 3.85
N SER A 15 -12.50 -12.95 4.89
CA SER A 15 -13.21 -13.07 6.17
C SER A 15 -13.43 -11.70 6.85
N ALA A 16 -14.41 -11.61 7.74
CA ALA A 16 -14.68 -10.37 8.48
C ALA A 16 -13.48 -9.93 9.34
N GLU A 17 -12.74 -10.89 9.87
CA GLU A 17 -11.51 -10.63 10.64
C GLU A 17 -10.39 -10.11 9.76
N GLU A 18 -10.18 -10.72 8.59
CA GLU A 18 -9.19 -10.27 7.62
C GLU A 18 -9.46 -8.83 7.18
N ARG A 19 -10.71 -8.48 6.90
CA ARG A 19 -11.10 -7.09 6.59
C ARG A 19 -10.75 -6.11 7.72
N LYS A 20 -10.86 -6.53 8.97
CA LYS A 20 -10.55 -5.68 10.13
C LYS A 20 -9.07 -5.33 10.20
N PHE A 21 -8.18 -6.30 10.07
CA PHE A 21 -6.75 -6.00 10.12
C PHE A 21 -6.25 -5.31 8.85
N LEU A 22 -6.80 -5.63 7.67
CA LEU A 22 -6.48 -4.93 6.43
C LEU A 22 -6.89 -3.44 6.48
N ARG A 23 -8.07 -3.15 7.03
CA ARG A 23 -8.50 -1.77 7.23
C ARG A 23 -7.57 -1.04 8.21
N LYS A 24 -7.10 -1.71 9.26
CA LYS A 24 -6.10 -1.14 10.16
C LYS A 24 -4.77 -0.90 9.45
N ALA A 25 -4.30 -1.85 8.65
CA ALA A 25 -3.08 -1.71 7.86
C ALA A 25 -3.19 -0.54 6.87
N PHE A 26 -4.35 -0.41 6.22
CA PHE A 26 -4.65 0.70 5.32
C PHE A 26 -4.54 2.07 6.03
N TRP A 27 -5.21 2.27 7.16
CA TRP A 27 -5.13 3.55 7.88
C TRP A 27 -3.71 3.83 8.40
N ARG A 28 -2.98 2.80 8.82
CA ARG A 28 -1.58 2.93 9.21
C ARG A 28 -0.66 3.27 8.04
N SER A 29 -1.00 2.86 6.83
CA SER A 29 -0.20 3.20 5.64
C SER A 29 -0.19 4.70 5.31
N ALA A 30 -1.16 5.47 5.82
CA ALA A 30 -1.14 6.92 5.71
C ALA A 30 0.06 7.55 6.44
N THR A 31 0.65 6.86 7.42
CA THR A 31 1.84 7.29 8.14
C THR A 31 3.13 6.65 7.62
N LEU A 32 3.13 6.09 6.40
CA LEU A 32 4.25 5.36 5.81
C LEU A 32 5.58 6.12 5.89
N TYR A 33 5.55 7.41 5.61
CA TYR A 33 6.72 8.28 5.62
C TYR A 33 6.77 9.24 6.83
N ALA A 34 6.07 8.93 7.93
CA ALA A 34 6.17 9.69 9.17
C ALA A 34 7.54 9.54 9.86
N ALA A 35 8.20 8.39 9.65
CA ALA A 35 9.55 8.11 10.14
C ALA A 35 10.39 7.54 9.01
N VAL A 36 11.29 8.36 8.46
CA VAL A 36 12.15 8.02 7.31
C VAL A 36 13.60 8.05 7.74
N SER A 37 14.38 7.07 7.30
CA SER A 37 15.82 7.06 7.46
C SER A 37 16.51 7.00 6.08
N PRO A 38 17.69 7.60 5.90
CA PRO A 38 18.42 7.51 4.63
C PRO A 38 18.70 6.07 4.19
N ALA A 39 18.98 5.18 5.14
CA ALA A 39 19.35 3.79 4.87
C ALA A 39 18.17 2.88 4.52
N LYS A 40 16.96 3.14 5.07
CA LYS A 40 15.81 2.22 4.95
C LYS A 40 14.54 2.87 4.41
N GLN A 41 14.56 4.17 4.16
CA GLN A 41 13.44 4.96 3.68
C GLN A 41 12.16 4.70 4.51
N GLY A 42 11.06 4.32 3.91
CA GLY A 42 9.76 4.05 4.55
C GLY A 42 9.61 2.68 5.21
N ALA A 43 10.71 1.94 5.46
CA ALA A 43 10.64 0.57 6.02
C ALA A 43 9.93 0.50 7.37
N SER A 44 10.15 1.48 8.26
CA SER A 44 9.49 1.54 9.57
C SER A 44 7.97 1.70 9.44
N GLY A 45 7.52 2.58 8.55
CA GLY A 45 6.10 2.77 8.26
C GLY A 45 5.47 1.56 7.56
N PHE A 46 6.23 0.88 6.69
CA PHE A 46 5.80 -0.37 6.06
C PHE A 46 5.58 -1.47 7.10
N CYS A 47 6.56 -1.70 7.99
CA CYS A 47 6.45 -2.66 9.08
C CYS A 47 5.29 -2.32 10.04
N TYR A 48 5.16 -1.05 10.44
CA TYR A 48 4.06 -0.58 11.28
C TYR A 48 2.69 -0.83 10.66
N SER A 49 2.58 -0.64 9.35
CA SER A 49 1.34 -0.88 8.61
C SER A 49 0.98 -2.36 8.53
N LEU A 50 1.97 -3.24 8.35
CA LEU A 50 1.77 -4.70 8.29
C LEU A 50 1.58 -5.35 9.65
N MET A 51 2.00 -4.71 10.74
CA MET A 51 1.98 -5.28 12.09
C MET A 51 0.63 -5.89 12.50
N PRO A 52 -0.56 -5.31 12.17
CA PRO A 52 -1.84 -5.94 12.49
C PRO A 52 -2.03 -7.30 11.81
N ALA A 53 -1.57 -7.45 10.58
CA ALA A 53 -1.64 -8.69 9.82
C ALA A 53 -0.66 -9.73 10.38
N LEU A 54 0.59 -9.35 10.61
CA LEU A 54 1.61 -10.24 11.17
C LEU A 54 1.24 -10.75 12.56
N ASN A 55 0.65 -9.89 13.41
CA ASN A 55 0.14 -10.30 14.72
C ASN A 55 -1.00 -11.32 14.65
N HIS A 56 -1.78 -11.29 13.56
CA HIS A 56 -2.86 -12.25 13.33
C HIS A 56 -2.32 -13.59 12.83
N PHE A 57 -1.35 -13.57 11.91
CA PHE A 57 -0.82 -14.77 11.25
C PHE A 57 0.15 -15.55 12.15
N TYR A 58 1.04 -14.85 12.86
CA TYR A 58 2.09 -15.48 13.66
C TYR A 58 1.73 -15.50 15.15
N LYS A 59 1.49 -16.71 15.66
CA LYS A 59 1.27 -16.95 17.12
C LYS A 59 2.59 -17.15 17.85
N ASP A 60 3.58 -17.73 17.16
CA ASP A 60 4.92 -17.97 17.67
C ASP A 60 5.70 -16.65 17.70
N PRO A 61 6.27 -16.26 18.87
CA PRO A 61 7.04 -15.02 19.01
C PRO A 61 8.28 -14.95 18.13
N GLU A 62 9.01 -16.06 17.93
CA GLU A 62 10.24 -16.08 17.13
C GLU A 62 9.92 -15.92 15.64
N LYS A 63 8.97 -16.67 15.11
CA LYS A 63 8.51 -16.52 13.72
C LYS A 63 7.97 -15.11 13.43
N LYS A 64 7.27 -14.55 14.41
CA LYS A 64 6.78 -13.16 14.31
C LYS A 64 7.92 -12.15 14.27
N LYS A 65 8.96 -12.33 15.10
CA LYS A 65 10.15 -11.47 15.12
C LYS A 65 10.88 -11.51 13.78
N GLU A 66 11.02 -12.69 13.18
CA GLU A 66 11.58 -12.85 11.83
C GLU A 66 10.75 -12.10 10.77
N ALA A 67 9.41 -12.25 10.77
CA ALA A 67 8.52 -11.57 9.85
C ALA A 67 8.58 -10.04 10.00
N LEU A 68 8.67 -9.54 11.23
CA LEU A 68 8.89 -8.11 11.51
C LEU A 68 10.25 -7.64 10.99
N SER A 69 11.31 -8.43 11.21
CA SER A 69 12.65 -8.13 10.69
C SER A 69 12.67 -8.05 9.15
N ARG A 70 12.03 -9.01 8.45
CA ARG A 70 11.87 -8.96 6.98
C ARG A 70 11.12 -7.71 6.54
N SER A 71 10.06 -7.35 7.25
CA SER A 71 9.26 -6.15 6.94
C SER A 71 10.06 -4.86 7.08
N MET A 72 11.06 -4.81 7.95
CA MET A 72 11.99 -3.69 8.15
C MET A 72 13.10 -3.58 7.10
N SER A 73 13.12 -4.42 6.07
CA SER A 73 14.00 -4.25 4.91
C SER A 73 13.64 -2.97 4.15
N TYR A 74 14.59 -2.41 3.40
CA TYR A 74 14.42 -1.19 2.59
C TYR A 74 13.07 -1.15 1.87
N PHE A 75 12.39 0.00 1.93
CA PHE A 75 11.13 0.22 1.24
C PHE A 75 10.98 1.67 0.78
N ASN A 76 10.84 1.85 -0.53
CA ASN A 76 10.55 3.15 -1.12
C ASN A 76 9.68 2.99 -2.36
N THR A 77 8.48 3.59 -2.33
CA THR A 77 7.56 3.65 -3.49
C THR A 77 6.58 4.80 -3.30
N THR A 78 5.87 5.17 -4.36
CA THR A 78 4.83 6.19 -4.29
C THR A 78 3.71 5.74 -3.35
N VAL A 79 3.31 6.59 -2.38
CA VAL A 79 2.37 6.29 -1.31
C VAL A 79 1.08 5.58 -1.79
N PRO A 80 0.39 6.03 -2.84
CA PRO A 80 -0.81 5.37 -3.33
C PRO A 80 -0.61 3.91 -3.77
N PHE A 81 0.59 3.54 -4.22
CA PHE A 81 0.91 2.17 -4.64
C PHE A 81 1.52 1.31 -3.53
N SER A 82 1.93 1.91 -2.42
CA SER A 82 2.50 1.18 -1.28
C SER A 82 1.56 0.11 -0.72
N THR A 83 0.26 0.41 -0.67
CA THR A 83 -0.77 -0.50 -0.18
C THR A 83 -0.91 -1.77 -1.02
N PHE A 84 -0.56 -1.71 -2.32
CA PHE A 84 -0.52 -2.90 -3.17
C PHE A 84 0.60 -3.85 -2.77
N ILE A 85 1.80 -3.32 -2.60
CA ILE A 85 2.94 -4.13 -2.15
C ILE A 85 2.66 -4.68 -0.75
N MET A 86 2.08 -3.86 0.15
CA MET A 86 1.69 -4.31 1.49
C MET A 86 0.70 -5.48 1.46
N GLY A 87 -0.32 -5.41 0.58
CA GLY A 87 -1.30 -6.48 0.43
C GLY A 87 -0.67 -7.77 -0.09
N LEU A 88 0.22 -7.67 -1.07
CA LEU A 88 0.92 -8.82 -1.63
C LEU A 88 1.85 -9.47 -0.59
N VAL A 89 2.66 -8.65 0.10
CA VAL A 89 3.53 -9.15 1.18
C VAL A 89 2.71 -9.76 2.32
N ALA A 90 1.58 -9.17 2.71
CA ALA A 90 0.69 -9.75 3.71
C ALA A 90 0.16 -11.13 3.29
N SER A 91 -0.18 -11.30 2.00
CA SER A 91 -0.64 -12.60 1.47
C SER A 91 0.48 -13.65 1.50
N MET A 92 1.71 -13.26 1.16
CA MET A 92 2.87 -14.16 1.20
C MET A 92 3.23 -14.52 2.65
N GLU A 93 3.17 -13.57 3.58
CA GLU A 93 3.41 -13.83 5.02
C GLU A 93 2.33 -14.73 5.62
N LYS A 94 1.07 -14.62 5.17
CA LYS A 94 0.01 -15.55 5.54
C LYS A 94 0.35 -16.96 5.06
N GLU A 95 0.74 -17.13 3.80
CA GLU A 95 1.13 -18.42 3.25
C GLU A 95 2.34 -19.02 3.97
N ASN A 96 3.35 -18.19 4.28
CA ASN A 96 4.50 -18.60 5.08
C ASN A 96 4.10 -19.05 6.49
N SER A 97 3.06 -18.46 7.10
CA SER A 97 2.58 -18.88 8.41
C SER A 97 1.87 -20.24 8.38
N GLU A 98 1.32 -20.63 7.24
CA GLU A 98 0.56 -21.87 7.04
C GLU A 98 1.42 -23.01 6.49
N LYS A 99 2.49 -22.70 5.73
CA LYS A 99 3.35 -23.69 5.06
C LYS A 99 4.78 -23.67 5.63
N PRO A 100 5.27 -24.77 6.21
CA PRO A 100 6.64 -24.81 6.78
C PRO A 100 7.75 -24.68 5.71
N ASP A 101 7.51 -25.13 4.48
CA ASP A 101 8.50 -25.15 3.39
C ASP A 101 8.43 -23.90 2.49
N PHE A 102 7.81 -22.80 2.96
CA PHE A 102 7.71 -21.58 2.17
C PHE A 102 9.06 -20.86 2.07
N ASP A 103 9.44 -20.48 0.84
CA ASP A 103 10.65 -19.69 0.61
C ASP A 103 10.47 -18.23 1.09
N THR A 104 10.96 -17.96 2.28
CA THR A 104 10.88 -16.62 2.90
C THR A 104 11.68 -15.56 2.14
N ALA A 105 12.72 -15.95 1.37
CA ALA A 105 13.51 -15.01 0.58
C ALA A 105 12.68 -14.40 -0.56
N SER A 106 11.72 -15.16 -1.10
CA SER A 106 10.80 -14.71 -2.14
C SER A 106 9.98 -13.49 -1.74
N ILE A 107 9.66 -13.32 -0.45
CA ILE A 107 8.89 -12.17 0.08
C ILE A 107 9.65 -10.86 -0.17
N ASN A 108 10.93 -10.83 0.20
CA ASN A 108 11.77 -9.64 -0.02
C ASN A 108 12.08 -9.43 -1.51
N ALA A 109 12.26 -10.51 -2.27
CA ALA A 109 12.49 -10.42 -3.71
C ALA A 109 11.30 -9.78 -4.43
N VAL A 110 10.07 -10.22 -4.13
CA VAL A 110 8.84 -9.64 -4.70
C VAL A 110 8.65 -8.18 -4.25
N LYS A 111 8.84 -7.89 -2.95
CA LYS A 111 8.80 -6.54 -2.42
C LYS A 111 9.75 -5.61 -3.18
N SER A 112 11.00 -6.01 -3.36
CA SER A 112 12.04 -5.21 -4.02
C SER A 112 11.80 -5.04 -5.52
N SER A 113 11.35 -6.08 -6.21
CA SER A 113 11.11 -6.03 -7.66
C SER A 113 9.94 -5.10 -8.04
N LEU A 114 8.98 -4.92 -7.15
CA LEU A 114 7.80 -4.08 -7.42
C LEU A 114 8.00 -2.61 -7.03
N MET A 115 8.92 -2.31 -6.11
CA MET A 115 9.13 -0.93 -5.63
C MET A 115 9.48 0.05 -6.75
N GLY A 116 10.49 -0.28 -7.56
CA GLY A 116 10.98 0.59 -8.63
C GLY A 116 9.93 0.88 -9.71
N PRO A 117 9.36 -0.13 -10.36
CA PRO A 117 8.33 0.07 -11.39
C PRO A 117 7.10 0.83 -10.88
N LEU A 118 6.61 0.52 -9.67
CA LEU A 118 5.46 1.21 -9.09
C LEU A 118 5.79 2.64 -8.65
N ALA A 119 7.02 2.91 -8.19
CA ALA A 119 7.48 4.27 -7.94
C ALA A 119 7.51 5.08 -9.24
N GLY A 120 8.13 4.56 -10.31
CA GLY A 120 8.21 5.26 -11.59
C GLY A 120 6.84 5.61 -12.19
N ILE A 121 5.91 4.66 -12.19
CA ILE A 121 4.53 4.90 -12.64
C ILE A 121 3.84 5.91 -11.72
N GLY A 122 3.96 5.73 -10.41
CA GLY A 122 3.33 6.59 -9.44
C GLY A 122 3.83 8.03 -9.51
N ASP A 123 5.12 8.21 -9.56
CA ASP A 123 5.74 9.53 -9.61
C ASP A 123 5.38 10.27 -10.91
N SER A 124 5.34 9.56 -12.04
CA SER A 124 4.89 10.14 -13.31
C SER A 124 3.45 10.63 -13.25
N ILE A 125 2.55 9.85 -12.66
CA ILE A 125 1.12 10.21 -12.57
C ILE A 125 0.89 11.30 -11.52
N PHE A 126 1.38 11.10 -10.28
CA PHE A 126 1.04 11.99 -9.16
C PHE A 126 1.86 13.28 -9.19
N TRP A 127 3.18 13.18 -9.40
CA TRP A 127 4.07 14.34 -9.40
C TRP A 127 4.16 15.02 -10.76
N GLY A 128 4.24 14.22 -11.85
CA GLY A 128 4.38 14.74 -13.21
C GLY A 128 3.09 15.28 -13.80
N VAL A 129 1.95 14.66 -13.58
CA VAL A 129 0.68 15.04 -14.23
C VAL A 129 -0.27 15.71 -13.24
N LEU A 130 -0.71 15.02 -12.20
CA LEU A 130 -1.78 15.52 -11.32
C LEU A 130 -1.38 16.77 -10.56
N ARG A 131 -0.16 16.82 -10.04
CA ARG A 131 0.36 17.99 -9.33
C ARG A 131 0.46 19.20 -10.25
N VAL A 132 0.93 19.01 -11.48
CA VAL A 132 1.07 20.10 -12.46
C VAL A 132 -0.29 20.67 -12.84
N ILE A 133 -1.28 19.82 -13.12
CA ILE A 133 -2.65 20.25 -13.45
C ILE A 133 -3.26 21.01 -12.26
N ALA A 134 -3.19 20.44 -11.05
CA ALA A 134 -3.73 21.09 -9.85
C ALA A 134 -3.06 22.43 -9.57
N ALA A 135 -1.74 22.52 -9.75
CA ALA A 135 -0.99 23.78 -9.59
C ALA A 135 -1.37 24.81 -10.65
N GLY A 136 -1.50 24.41 -11.91
CA GLY A 136 -1.92 25.32 -13.00
C GLY A 136 -3.28 25.97 -12.74
N ILE A 137 -4.26 25.17 -12.30
CA ILE A 137 -5.59 25.67 -11.93
C ILE A 137 -5.50 26.64 -10.75
N ALA A 138 -4.78 26.26 -9.69
CA ALA A 138 -4.66 27.08 -8.49
C ALA A 138 -3.90 28.40 -8.76
N VAL A 139 -2.83 28.37 -9.56
CA VAL A 139 -2.09 29.59 -9.96
C VAL A 139 -2.97 30.54 -10.75
N SER A 140 -3.73 30.05 -11.73
CA SER A 140 -4.69 30.85 -12.50
C SER A 140 -5.73 31.53 -11.60
N MET A 141 -6.27 30.79 -10.62
CA MET A 141 -7.20 31.37 -9.63
C MET A 141 -6.51 32.40 -8.71
N GLY A 142 -5.27 32.16 -8.30
CA GLY A 142 -4.50 33.06 -7.47
C GLY A 142 -4.15 34.38 -8.16
N GLN A 143 -3.85 34.32 -9.46
CA GLN A 143 -3.60 35.51 -10.28
C GLN A 143 -4.84 36.41 -10.42
N SER A 144 -6.05 35.84 -10.36
CA SER A 144 -7.30 36.59 -10.32
C SER A 144 -7.68 37.09 -8.90
N GLY A 145 -6.78 36.99 -7.93
CA GLY A 145 -7.00 37.41 -6.55
C GLY A 145 -7.87 36.49 -5.70
N ASN A 146 -8.15 35.26 -6.16
CA ASN A 146 -9.00 34.34 -5.42
C ASN A 146 -8.26 33.66 -4.27
N VAL A 147 -8.61 34.00 -3.03
CA VAL A 147 -8.02 33.44 -1.79
C VAL A 147 -8.24 31.94 -1.62
N LEU A 148 -9.18 31.32 -2.36
CA LEU A 148 -9.45 29.89 -2.30
C LEU A 148 -8.47 29.04 -3.13
N ALA A 149 -7.58 29.66 -3.91
CA ALA A 149 -6.63 28.96 -4.78
C ALA A 149 -5.80 27.87 -4.04
N PRO A 150 -5.22 28.09 -2.85
CA PRO A 150 -4.50 27.04 -2.13
C PRO A 150 -5.41 25.87 -1.71
N LEU A 151 -6.65 26.16 -1.33
CA LEU A 151 -7.61 25.14 -0.94
C LEU A 151 -8.00 24.26 -2.13
N VAL A 152 -8.23 24.87 -3.29
CA VAL A 152 -8.51 24.16 -4.55
C VAL A 152 -7.35 23.25 -4.94
N PHE A 153 -6.10 23.72 -4.82
CA PHE A 153 -4.92 22.89 -5.03
C PHE A 153 -4.92 21.66 -4.14
N LEU A 154 -5.10 21.86 -2.84
CA LEU A 154 -5.11 20.77 -1.86
C LEU A 154 -6.22 19.75 -2.14
N ILE A 155 -7.42 20.23 -2.46
CA ILE A 155 -8.56 19.34 -2.77
C ILE A 155 -8.28 18.54 -4.04
N LEU A 156 -7.89 19.19 -5.13
CA LEU A 156 -7.66 18.52 -6.42
C LEU A 156 -6.54 17.50 -6.32
N PHE A 157 -5.41 17.86 -5.70
CA PHE A 157 -4.27 16.97 -5.56
C PHE A 157 -4.58 15.78 -4.64
N ASN A 158 -5.21 16.03 -3.49
CA ASN A 158 -5.53 14.97 -2.52
C ASN A 158 -6.74 14.12 -2.91
N LEU A 159 -7.71 14.65 -3.67
CA LEU A 159 -8.88 13.90 -4.10
C LEU A 159 -8.48 12.67 -4.94
N CYS A 160 -7.51 12.83 -5.83
CA CYS A 160 -6.95 11.72 -6.60
C CYS A 160 -6.16 10.75 -5.70
N SER A 161 -5.40 11.28 -4.75
CA SER A 161 -4.62 10.48 -3.81
C SER A 161 -5.49 9.70 -2.83
N LEU A 162 -6.58 10.29 -2.33
CA LEU A 162 -7.50 9.67 -1.36
C LEU A 162 -8.51 8.71 -1.99
N LYS A 163 -8.97 8.99 -3.22
CA LYS A 163 -9.91 8.11 -3.92
C LYS A 163 -9.29 6.77 -4.31
N TYR A 164 -8.01 6.77 -4.64
CA TYR A 164 -7.29 5.56 -5.05
C TYR A 164 -7.20 4.51 -3.92
N PRO A 165 -6.85 4.85 -2.68
CA PRO A 165 -6.83 3.91 -1.57
C PRO A 165 -8.22 3.47 -1.10
N LEU A 166 -9.25 4.34 -1.15
CA LEU A 166 -10.62 4.01 -0.75
C LEU A 166 -11.29 3.00 -1.71
N LEU A 167 -11.07 3.15 -3.00
CA LEU A 167 -11.50 2.17 -4.02
C LEU A 167 -10.78 0.82 -3.85
N ARG A 168 -9.63 0.82 -3.23
CA ARG A 168 -8.70 -0.29 -3.16
C ARG A 168 -8.71 -1.03 -1.84
N SER A 169 -9.24 -0.48 -0.74
CA SER A 169 -9.43 -1.22 0.51
C SER A 169 -10.32 -2.46 0.34
N GLY A 170 -11.06 -2.55 -0.79
CA GLY A 170 -11.77 -3.73 -1.24
C GLY A 170 -11.01 -4.64 -2.22
N ILE A 171 -9.84 -4.19 -2.74
CA ILE A 171 -9.17 -4.85 -3.88
C ILE A 171 -7.81 -5.46 -3.49
N THR A 172 -7.23 -5.11 -2.35
CA THR A 172 -5.78 -5.24 -2.11
C THR A 172 -5.32 -6.56 -1.49
N ILE A 173 -6.10 -7.61 -1.57
CA ILE A 173 -5.53 -8.96 -1.51
C ILE A 173 -5.78 -9.58 -2.86
N PRO A 174 -4.75 -9.76 -3.71
CA PRO A 174 -4.93 -10.63 -4.84
C PRO A 174 -5.29 -12.02 -4.28
N PRO A 175 -6.35 -12.67 -4.78
CA PRO A 175 -6.69 -14.03 -4.39
C PRO A 175 -5.74 -14.98 -5.09
N VAL A 176 -4.45 -14.79 -4.89
CA VAL A 176 -3.44 -15.64 -5.54
C VAL A 176 -3.43 -17.02 -4.90
N TYR A 177 -4.05 -17.17 -3.72
CA TYR A 177 -3.92 -18.39 -2.94
C TYR A 177 -5.20 -18.85 -2.23
N THR A 178 -6.37 -18.70 -2.84
CA THR A 178 -7.53 -19.50 -2.42
C THR A 178 -7.63 -20.72 -3.32
N LYS A 179 -6.92 -21.77 -2.99
CA LYS A 179 -7.33 -23.15 -3.30
C LYS A 179 -8.07 -23.70 -2.13
#